data_cb9d0547e0740a51ba97d32ce5b48c65
#
_entry.id   cb9d0547e0740a51ba97d32ce5b48c65
#
_cell.length_a   1.000
_cell.length_b   1.000
_cell.length_c   1.000
_cell.angle_alpha   90.00
_cell.angle_beta   90.00
_cell.angle_gamma   90.00
#
_symmetry.space_group_name_H-M   'P 1'
#
loop_
_entity.id
_entity.type
_entity.pdbx_description
1 polymer ?
#
loop_
_entity_poly.entity_id
_entity_poly.type
_entity_poly.pdbx_seq_one_letter_code
_entity_poly.pdbx_strand_id
1 'polypeptide(L)'
;MLLAKIRLYNFSIPSQLKHYIDFIARAGETFKYTETGSVGLLEDKQVIVLTSRGGIHKGQPSDLIIPYLTQFLSFIGINNIQFILTESTALGEEYAQQSHAQAQKEIDLIINKEIMIK
;
A
#
# COMPACT_ATOMS: atom_id res chain seq x y z
N MET A 1 5.69 12.44 2.26
CA MET A 1 5.10 11.14 2.66
C MET A 1 3.62 11.11 2.30
N LEU A 2 3.17 10.05 1.68
CA LEU A 2 1.77 9.82 1.37
C LEU A 2 1.25 8.65 2.20
N LEU A 3 0.07 8.80 2.81
CA LEU A 3 -0.54 7.78 3.65
C LEU A 3 -1.86 7.32 3.03
N ALA A 4 -2.02 6.02 2.83
CA ALA A 4 -3.26 5.43 2.34
C ALA A 4 -3.75 4.36 3.31
N LYS A 5 -5.03 4.40 3.63
CA LYS A 5 -5.68 3.37 4.47
C LYS A 5 -6.66 2.59 3.61
N ILE A 6 -6.45 1.29 3.51
CA ILE A 6 -7.18 0.43 2.57
C ILE A 6 -7.72 -0.79 3.30
N ARG A 7 -8.97 -1.13 3.01
CA ARG A 7 -9.59 -2.37 3.46
C ARG A 7 -9.67 -3.37 2.31
N LEU A 8 -9.40 -4.63 2.60
CA LEU A 8 -9.51 -5.71 1.62
C LEU A 8 -11.00 -6.03 1.34
N TYR A 9 -11.36 -6.04 0.07
CA TYR A 9 -12.67 -6.49 -0.40
C TYR A 9 -12.47 -7.53 -1.48
N ASN A 10 -13.00 -8.73 -1.25
CA ASN A 10 -12.90 -9.83 -2.23
C ASN A 10 -11.47 -10.01 -2.75
N PHE A 11 -10.50 -10.09 -1.84
CA PHE A 11 -9.07 -10.26 -2.12
C PHE A 11 -8.39 -9.07 -2.82
N SER A 12 -9.05 -7.94 -2.97
CA SER A 12 -8.50 -6.80 -3.71
C SER A 12 -8.81 -5.47 -3.01
N ILE A 13 -8.48 -4.39 -3.69
CA ILE A 13 -8.72 -3.02 -3.22
C ILE A 13 -10.18 -2.63 -3.40
N PRO A 14 -10.68 -1.61 -2.65
CA PRO A 14 -12.01 -1.07 -2.87
C PRO A 14 -12.17 -0.50 -4.28
N SER A 15 -13.39 -0.57 -4.82
CA SER A 15 -13.67 -0.08 -6.17
C SER A 15 -13.39 1.41 -6.33
N GLN A 16 -13.63 2.21 -5.30
CA GLN A 16 -13.33 3.65 -5.32
C GLN A 16 -11.84 3.90 -5.52
N LEU A 17 -10.98 3.10 -4.88
CA LEU A 17 -9.54 3.22 -5.06
C LEU A 17 -9.13 2.82 -6.47
N LYS A 18 -9.74 1.77 -7.03
CA LYS A 18 -9.47 1.35 -8.41
C LYS A 18 -9.85 2.45 -9.40
N HIS A 19 -11.00 3.10 -9.21
CA HIS A 19 -11.40 4.25 -10.03
C HIS A 19 -10.37 5.39 -9.96
N TYR A 20 -9.91 5.70 -8.76
CA TYR A 20 -8.89 6.74 -8.56
C TYR A 20 -7.60 6.39 -9.27
N ILE A 21 -7.12 5.15 -9.14
CA ILE A 21 -5.92 4.66 -9.81
C ILE A 21 -6.06 4.77 -11.34
N ASP A 22 -7.18 4.34 -11.89
CA ASP A 22 -7.42 4.40 -13.32
C ASP A 22 -7.49 5.85 -13.82
N PHE A 23 -7.97 6.76 -12.98
CA PHE A 23 -8.06 8.18 -13.32
C PHE A 23 -6.69 8.86 -13.32
N ILE A 24 -5.80 8.53 -12.35
CA ILE A 24 -4.50 9.17 -12.25
C ILE A 24 -3.44 8.56 -13.17
N ALA A 25 -3.68 7.39 -13.74
CA ALA A 25 -2.77 6.75 -14.69
C ALA A 25 -2.95 7.40 -16.07
N ARG A 26 -2.24 8.50 -16.32
CA ARG A 26 -2.40 9.31 -17.53
C ARG A 26 -1.08 9.42 -18.28
N ALA A 27 -1.07 8.98 -19.53
CA ALA A 27 0.09 9.05 -20.39
C ALA A 27 0.54 10.51 -20.59
N GLY A 28 1.81 10.76 -20.42
CA GLY A 28 2.39 12.10 -20.49
C GLY A 28 2.32 12.89 -19.19
N GLU A 29 1.60 12.42 -18.17
CA GLU A 29 1.48 13.10 -16.89
C GLU A 29 2.04 12.30 -15.72
N THR A 30 1.62 11.04 -15.55
CA THR A 30 2.12 10.18 -14.47
C THR A 30 3.06 9.09 -14.96
N PHE A 31 3.02 8.80 -16.25
CA PHE A 31 3.96 7.89 -16.89
C PHE A 31 4.08 8.25 -18.37
N LYS A 32 5.10 7.71 -19.05
CA LYS A 32 5.24 7.83 -20.49
C LYS A 32 5.77 6.53 -21.09
N TYR A 33 5.50 6.34 -22.37
CA TYR A 33 6.07 5.22 -23.12
C TYR A 33 7.38 5.65 -23.76
N THR A 34 8.39 4.78 -23.71
CA THR A 34 9.68 4.97 -24.38
C THR A 34 9.98 3.74 -25.24
N GLU A 35 11.03 3.82 -26.04
CA GLU A 35 11.45 2.68 -26.89
C GLU A 35 11.81 1.44 -26.05
N THR A 36 12.25 1.63 -24.82
CA THR A 36 12.65 0.55 -23.91
C THR A 36 11.58 0.16 -22.91
N GLY A 37 10.41 0.76 -22.97
CA GLY A 37 9.29 0.47 -22.08
C GLY A 37 8.68 1.72 -21.46
N SER A 38 7.83 1.53 -20.46
CA SER A 38 7.20 2.63 -19.74
C SER A 38 8.12 3.21 -18.67
N VAL A 39 8.00 4.52 -18.41
CA VAL A 39 8.76 5.22 -17.38
C VAL A 39 7.79 6.04 -16.54
N GLY A 40 7.88 5.92 -15.22
CA GLY A 40 7.10 6.75 -14.30
C GLY A 40 7.62 8.17 -14.26
N LEU A 41 6.71 9.13 -14.19
CA LEU A 41 7.03 10.56 -14.23
C LEU A 41 6.94 11.25 -12.88
N LEU A 42 6.34 10.62 -11.88
CA LEU A 42 6.26 11.21 -10.54
C LEU A 42 7.61 11.10 -9.84
N GLU A 43 7.90 12.10 -9.01
CA GLU A 43 9.05 12.02 -8.11
C GLU A 43 8.82 10.92 -7.08
N ASP A 44 9.86 10.13 -6.80
CA ASP A 44 9.78 9.10 -5.78
C ASP A 44 9.54 9.75 -4.41
N LYS A 45 8.54 9.24 -3.70
CA LYS A 45 8.18 9.69 -2.36
C LYS A 45 7.85 8.48 -1.51
N GLN A 46 7.92 8.63 -0.21
CA GLN A 46 7.53 7.55 0.68
C GLN A 46 6.01 7.41 0.68
N VAL A 47 5.53 6.22 0.39
CA VAL A 47 4.12 5.86 0.48
C VAL A 47 3.96 4.79 1.56
N ILE A 48 3.07 5.03 2.50
CA ILE A 48 2.73 4.07 3.55
C ILE A 48 1.30 3.62 3.32
N VAL A 49 1.11 2.32 3.17
CA VAL A 49 -0.20 1.73 2.94
C VAL A 49 -0.61 0.95 4.18
N LEU A 50 -1.67 1.41 4.83
CA LEU A 50 -2.27 0.71 5.97
C LEU A 50 -3.41 -0.15 5.44
N THR A 51 -3.30 -1.47 5.57
CA THR A 51 -4.36 -2.37 5.14
C THR A 51 -4.92 -3.15 6.30
N SER A 52 -6.24 -3.31 6.34
CA SER A 52 -6.92 -4.19 7.29
C SER A 52 -7.57 -5.35 6.56
N ARG A 53 -7.47 -6.54 7.12
CA ARG A 53 -7.94 -7.79 6.50
C ARG A 53 -8.58 -8.68 7.57
N GLY A 54 -9.67 -9.34 7.18
CA GLY A 54 -10.34 -10.29 8.08
C GLY A 54 -9.55 -11.58 8.31
N GLY A 55 -8.78 -12.01 7.33
CA GLY A 55 -7.95 -13.23 7.40
C GLY A 55 -6.46 -12.92 7.33
N ILE A 56 -5.66 -13.97 7.17
CA ILE A 56 -4.21 -13.88 7.01
C ILE A 56 -3.85 -14.11 5.55
N HIS A 57 -3.28 -13.10 4.89
CA HIS A 57 -2.94 -13.17 3.47
C HIS A 57 -1.48 -12.89 3.19
N LYS A 58 -0.75 -12.24 4.11
CA LYS A 58 0.65 -11.85 3.92
C LYS A 58 1.50 -13.07 3.56
N GLY A 59 2.21 -12.98 2.44
CA GLY A 59 3.04 -14.08 1.95
C GLY A 59 2.26 -15.23 1.31
N GLN A 60 0.94 -15.12 1.19
CA GLN A 60 0.09 -16.14 0.57
C GLN A 60 -0.30 -15.73 -0.86
N PRO A 61 -0.61 -16.70 -1.75
CA PRO A 61 -1.11 -16.38 -3.09
C PRO A 61 -2.39 -15.54 -3.09
N SER A 62 -3.14 -15.55 -2.00
CA SER A 62 -4.36 -14.75 -1.84
C SER A 62 -4.09 -13.27 -1.57
N ASP A 63 -2.85 -12.88 -1.30
CA ASP A 63 -2.49 -11.47 -1.16
C ASP A 63 -2.30 -10.84 -2.53
N LEU A 64 -3.32 -10.16 -3.02
CA LEU A 64 -3.28 -9.47 -4.30
C LEU A 64 -3.03 -7.97 -4.15
N ILE A 65 -3.21 -7.42 -2.95
CA ILE A 65 -3.05 -5.98 -2.71
C ILE A 65 -1.59 -5.54 -2.80
N ILE A 66 -0.70 -6.21 -2.08
CA ILE A 66 0.72 -5.83 -2.05
C ILE A 66 1.34 -5.89 -3.44
N PRO A 67 1.24 -7.01 -4.20
CA PRO A 67 1.80 -7.03 -5.54
C PRO A 67 1.12 -6.06 -6.50
N TYR A 68 -0.18 -5.88 -6.41
CA TYR A 68 -0.90 -4.96 -7.28
C TYR A 68 -0.48 -3.50 -7.06
N LEU A 69 -0.51 -3.03 -5.81
CA LEU A 69 -0.14 -1.65 -5.49
C LEU A 69 1.34 -1.38 -5.73
N THR A 70 2.20 -2.35 -5.45
CA THR A 70 3.63 -2.24 -5.75
C THR A 70 3.85 -2.07 -7.25
N GLN A 71 3.18 -2.87 -8.06
CA GLN A 71 3.27 -2.80 -9.51
C GLN A 71 2.79 -1.44 -10.04
N PHE A 72 1.62 -0.99 -9.59
CA PHE A 72 1.04 0.26 -10.06
C PHE A 72 1.89 1.47 -9.64
N LEU A 73 2.26 1.55 -8.37
CA LEU A 73 3.03 2.69 -7.87
C LEU A 73 4.40 2.77 -8.53
N SER A 74 5.06 1.63 -8.73
CA SER A 74 6.31 1.57 -9.48
C SER A 74 6.13 2.05 -10.92
N PHE A 75 5.02 1.70 -11.54
CA PHE A 75 4.71 2.12 -12.91
C PHE A 75 4.65 3.65 -13.05
N ILE A 76 4.14 4.36 -12.04
CA ILE A 76 4.09 5.83 -12.08
C ILE A 76 5.31 6.52 -11.44
N GLY A 77 6.30 5.76 -10.97
CA GLY A 77 7.57 6.29 -10.48
C GLY A 77 7.78 6.23 -8.97
N ILE A 78 6.88 5.61 -8.22
CA ILE A 78 6.97 5.52 -6.76
C ILE A 78 7.43 4.13 -6.36
N ASN A 79 8.62 4.03 -5.75
CA ASN A 79 9.24 2.76 -5.36
C ASN A 79 9.45 2.63 -3.86
N ASN A 80 9.41 3.73 -3.10
CA ASN A 80 9.56 3.71 -1.65
C ASN A 80 8.21 3.48 -0.99
N ILE A 81 7.81 2.21 -0.88
CA ILE A 81 6.50 1.81 -0.40
C ILE A 81 6.65 0.92 0.82
N GLN A 82 5.89 1.21 1.86
CA GLN A 82 5.83 0.38 3.06
C GLN A 82 4.37 0.00 3.34
N PHE A 83 4.16 -1.30 3.58
CA PHE A 83 2.85 -1.85 3.91
C PHE A 83 2.79 -2.16 5.40
N ILE A 84 1.77 -1.68 6.07
CA ILE A 84 1.47 -2.00 7.47
C ILE A 84 0.15 -2.75 7.49
N LEU A 85 0.18 -3.98 7.98
CA LEU A 85 -0.93 -4.92 7.87
C LEU A 85 -1.59 -5.13 9.23
N THR A 86 -2.92 -5.02 9.26
CA THR A 86 -3.74 -5.48 10.36
C THR A 86 -4.54 -6.67 9.86
N GLU A 87 -4.03 -7.87 10.15
CA GLU A 87 -4.62 -9.12 9.69
C GLU A 87 -5.41 -9.81 10.81
N SER A 88 -6.17 -10.86 10.45
CA SER A 88 -6.89 -11.72 11.39
C SER A 88 -7.97 -11.01 12.21
N THR A 89 -8.48 -9.88 11.73
CA THR A 89 -9.48 -9.11 12.47
C THR A 89 -10.82 -9.86 12.61
N ALA A 90 -11.09 -10.82 11.72
CA ALA A 90 -12.30 -11.64 11.74
C ALA A 90 -12.11 -12.98 12.46
N LEU A 91 -10.88 -13.32 12.92
CA LEU A 91 -10.58 -14.60 13.56
C LEU A 91 -10.78 -14.60 15.08
N GLY A 92 -11.18 -13.47 15.65
CA GLY A 92 -11.43 -13.30 17.07
C GLY A 92 -10.79 -12.05 17.63
N GLU A 93 -11.25 -11.62 18.79
CA GLU A 93 -10.81 -10.38 19.42
C GLU A 93 -9.32 -10.40 19.79
N GLU A 94 -8.82 -11.53 20.28
CA GLU A 94 -7.42 -11.68 20.65
C GLU A 94 -6.50 -11.49 19.44
N TYR A 95 -6.82 -12.13 18.31
CA TYR A 95 -6.05 -11.95 17.07
C TYR A 95 -6.11 -10.52 16.56
N ALA A 96 -7.29 -9.91 16.64
CA ALA A 96 -7.45 -8.52 16.23
C ALA A 96 -6.60 -7.57 17.08
N GLN A 97 -6.59 -7.78 18.41
CA GLN A 97 -5.79 -6.95 19.32
C GLN A 97 -4.30 -7.10 19.06
N GLN A 98 -3.81 -8.32 18.85
CA GLN A 98 -2.41 -8.57 18.55
C GLN A 98 -1.99 -7.93 17.23
N SER A 99 -2.83 -8.03 16.22
CA SER A 99 -2.57 -7.45 14.91
C SER A 99 -2.56 -5.91 14.96
N HIS A 100 -3.51 -5.31 15.68
CA HIS A 100 -3.54 -3.85 15.90
C HIS A 100 -2.32 -3.37 16.68
N ALA A 101 -1.90 -4.13 17.72
CA ALA A 101 -0.72 -3.78 18.51
C ALA A 101 0.55 -3.81 17.66
N GLN A 102 0.70 -4.81 16.80
CA GLN A 102 1.85 -4.91 15.89
C GLN A 102 1.86 -3.77 14.88
N ALA A 103 0.71 -3.46 14.28
CA ALA A 103 0.59 -2.34 13.35
C ALA A 103 0.93 -1.01 14.03
N GLN A 104 0.49 -0.82 15.26
CA GLN A 104 0.80 0.40 16.03
C GLN A 104 2.29 0.54 16.27
N LYS A 105 2.99 -0.55 16.59
CA LYS A 105 4.45 -0.53 16.75
C LYS A 105 5.16 -0.11 15.46
N GLU A 106 4.72 -0.62 14.33
CA GLU A 106 5.30 -0.27 13.03
C GLU A 106 5.08 1.20 12.71
N ILE A 107 3.88 1.72 12.99
CA ILE A 107 3.56 3.14 12.81
C ILE A 107 4.45 4.00 13.71
N ASP A 108 4.59 3.64 14.98
CA ASP A 108 5.41 4.40 15.94
C ASP A 108 6.87 4.45 15.52
N LEU A 109 7.41 3.35 15.00
CA LEU A 109 8.79 3.32 14.49
C LEU A 109 8.97 4.27 13.30
N ILE A 110 8.01 4.35 12.42
CA ILE A 110 8.06 5.26 11.26
C ILE A 110 8.01 6.71 11.74
N ILE A 111 7.11 7.04 12.64
CA ILE A 111 6.96 8.39 13.18
C ILE A 111 8.24 8.82 13.90
N ASN A 112 8.81 7.96 14.73
CA ASN A 112 10.06 8.26 15.44
C ASN A 112 11.23 8.49 14.48
N LYS A 113 11.33 7.70 13.43
CA LYS A 113 12.35 7.86 12.40
C LYS A 113 12.22 9.21 11.68
N GLU A 114 11.00 9.61 11.33
CA GLU A 114 10.73 10.92 10.70
C GLU A 114 11.11 12.07 11.61
N ILE A 115 10.82 11.98 12.91
CA ILE A 115 11.18 12.99 13.91
C ILE A 115 12.70 13.10 14.03
N MET A 116 13.42 12.00 14.02
CA MET A 116 14.88 11.98 14.16
C MET A 116 15.62 12.53 12.93
N ILE A 117 15.03 12.45 11.76
CA ILE A 117 15.62 12.97 10.51
C ILE A 117 15.44 14.48 10.40
N LYS A 118 14.44 15.02 11.04
CA LYS A 118 14.21 16.47 11.09
C LYS A 118 15.12 17.15 12.09
#